data_a391d7162fdec8eafe744b15cbe4e1c7
#
_entry.id   a391d7162fdec8eafe744b15cbe4e1c7
#
_cell.length_a   1.000
_cell.length_b   1.000
_cell.length_c   1.000
_cell.angle_alpha   90.00
_cell.angle_beta   90.00
_cell.angle_gamma   90.00
#
_symmetry.space_group_name_H-M   'P 1'
#
loop_
_entity.id
_entity.type
_entity.pdbx_description
1 polymer ?
#
loop_
_entity_poly.entity_id
_entity_poly.type
_entity_poly.pdbx_seq_one_letter_code
_entity_poly.pdbx_strand_id
1 'polypeptide(L)'
;MAVDDVEYEPVSVKAVLAEMKDTAELLIDLSYSAVLLGSDAVAEEVLELEERMDVLQLQARMSLLMAARNPEDAEALAPVLGVVGAAEKISDAAGDIAKVVLEDIGLPEAMRAALPEAVETIVRVGVDSESALAGRTLGETNLETETGVRVIAIRRAGDWLTNPDYTTTLDVGDVVLLRGTELGVAAVYEDLSGAEYEAPDAPDPTVEDLERAVDSVVLMKNMSELAVDLAYGSVLFDSDGIAEEVLELEAEVDALEDRFEAWILRAAADMEDPVRLRGLMHLASATEVISDAALEISEGVLRGLGAHPVIAEAVRESDEVIVRLQVADGSRLDGATLAEEMVKTETGMRVIAVRRAREPGTTRVGDWVVSPGPTTELHAGDVLVAKGTRDGSERLAGLAGVASTEP
;
A
#
# COMPACT_ATOMS: atom_id res chain seq x y z
N MET A 1 -24.19 -3.30 -21.31
CA MET A 1 -24.18 -3.01 -19.87
C MET A 1 -25.21 -1.92 -19.61
N ALA A 2 -26.23 -2.16 -18.80
CA ALA A 2 -27.11 -1.09 -18.34
C ALA A 2 -26.29 -0.31 -17.30
N VAL A 3 -26.16 1.00 -17.52
CA VAL A 3 -25.66 1.90 -16.48
C VAL A 3 -26.75 1.89 -15.41
N ASP A 4 -26.51 1.27 -14.27
CA ASP A 4 -27.38 1.42 -13.12
C ASP A 4 -27.46 2.91 -12.79
N ASP A 5 -28.68 3.43 -12.65
CA ASP A 5 -28.91 4.83 -12.26
C ASP A 5 -28.25 5.02 -10.90
N VAL A 6 -27.15 5.77 -10.87
CA VAL A 6 -26.49 6.17 -9.62
C VAL A 6 -27.42 7.18 -8.93
N GLU A 7 -28.27 6.69 -8.02
CA GLU A 7 -29.07 7.55 -7.16
C GLU A 7 -28.15 8.24 -6.16
N TYR A 8 -28.16 9.58 -6.11
CA TYR A 8 -27.41 10.35 -5.14
C TYR A 8 -27.96 10.07 -3.73
N GLU A 9 -27.21 9.33 -2.94
CA GLU A 9 -27.39 9.28 -1.49
C GLU A 9 -26.46 10.33 -0.83
N PRO A 10 -26.98 11.16 0.12
CA PRO A 10 -26.14 12.13 0.80
C PRO A 10 -25.11 11.40 1.68
N VAL A 11 -23.92 11.18 1.14
CA VAL A 11 -22.79 10.58 1.87
C VAL A 11 -21.86 11.70 2.33
N SER A 12 -21.30 11.56 3.51
CA SER A 12 -20.27 12.47 4.02
C SER A 12 -19.04 12.41 3.11
N VAL A 13 -18.56 13.56 2.63
CA VAL A 13 -17.30 13.65 1.85
C VAL A 13 -16.17 12.88 2.53
N LYS A 14 -16.07 13.01 3.86
CA LYS A 14 -15.11 12.29 4.70
C LYS A 14 -15.21 10.78 4.57
N ALA A 15 -16.43 10.23 4.66
CA ALA A 15 -16.64 8.77 4.59
C ALA A 15 -16.26 8.22 3.21
N VAL A 16 -16.65 8.95 2.15
CA VAL A 16 -16.28 8.55 0.76
C VAL A 16 -14.77 8.59 0.56
N LEU A 17 -14.08 9.64 1.03
CA LEU A 17 -12.62 9.74 0.90
C LEU A 17 -11.89 8.65 1.68
N ALA A 18 -12.38 8.30 2.87
CA ALA A 18 -11.82 7.19 3.65
C ALA A 18 -12.00 5.85 2.92
N GLU A 19 -13.21 5.59 2.38
CA GLU A 19 -13.48 4.38 1.61
C GLU A 19 -12.65 4.34 0.31
N MET A 20 -12.48 5.48 -0.39
CA MET A 20 -11.62 5.56 -1.57
C MET A 20 -10.16 5.24 -1.23
N LYS A 21 -9.65 5.78 -0.11
CA LYS A 21 -8.30 5.45 0.37
C LYS A 21 -8.14 3.96 0.60
N ASP A 22 -9.02 3.36 1.42
CA ASP A 22 -8.96 1.94 1.77
C ASP A 22 -9.08 1.05 0.54
N THR A 23 -9.93 1.45 -0.43
CA THR A 23 -10.10 0.74 -1.71
C THR A 23 -8.85 0.87 -2.58
N ALA A 24 -8.22 2.05 -2.65
CA ALA A 24 -6.99 2.25 -3.43
C ALA A 24 -5.83 1.40 -2.88
N GLU A 25 -5.61 1.38 -1.57
CA GLU A 25 -4.60 0.55 -0.92
C GLU A 25 -4.84 -0.95 -1.21
N LEU A 26 -6.09 -1.41 -1.10
CA LEU A 26 -6.45 -2.78 -1.39
C LEU A 26 -6.24 -3.14 -2.87
N LEU A 27 -6.58 -2.25 -3.80
CA LEU A 27 -6.38 -2.43 -5.24
C LEU A 27 -4.90 -2.64 -5.57
N ILE A 28 -4.00 -1.83 -5.00
CA ILE A 28 -2.55 -1.97 -5.18
C ILE A 28 -2.11 -3.35 -4.68
N ASP A 29 -2.44 -3.69 -3.45
CA ASP A 29 -2.07 -4.96 -2.82
C ASP A 29 -2.51 -6.17 -3.66
N LEU A 30 -3.76 -6.16 -4.13
CA LEU A 30 -4.34 -7.27 -4.91
C LEU A 30 -3.76 -7.36 -6.32
N SER A 31 -3.57 -6.24 -7.00
CA SER A 31 -3.08 -6.24 -8.38
C SER A 31 -1.68 -6.87 -8.48
N TYR A 32 -0.77 -6.52 -7.58
CA TYR A 32 0.55 -7.14 -7.53
C TYR A 32 0.51 -8.59 -7.07
N SER A 33 -0.37 -8.93 -6.12
CA SER A 33 -0.54 -10.32 -5.69
C SER A 33 -1.09 -11.20 -6.81
N ALA A 34 -2.03 -10.69 -7.61
CA ALA A 34 -2.52 -11.39 -8.80
C ALA A 34 -1.38 -11.76 -9.75
N VAL A 35 -0.46 -10.82 -10.00
CA VAL A 35 0.71 -11.02 -10.86
C VAL A 35 1.70 -12.02 -10.25
N LEU A 36 2.09 -11.82 -9.00
CA LEU A 36 3.07 -12.68 -8.32
C LEU A 36 2.59 -14.14 -8.22
N LEU A 37 1.30 -14.34 -7.92
CA LEU A 37 0.69 -15.66 -7.79
C LEU A 37 0.19 -16.23 -9.12
N GLY A 38 0.12 -15.43 -10.20
CA GLY A 38 -0.51 -15.81 -11.46
C GLY A 38 -1.99 -16.18 -11.26
N SER A 39 -2.71 -15.42 -10.42
CA SER A 39 -4.07 -15.77 -9.98
C SER A 39 -5.13 -14.95 -10.72
N ASP A 40 -5.82 -15.57 -11.68
CA ASP A 40 -6.97 -14.97 -12.38
C ASP A 40 -8.06 -14.56 -11.37
N ALA A 41 -8.30 -15.38 -10.34
CA ALA A 41 -9.33 -15.10 -9.35
C ALA A 41 -9.04 -13.84 -8.51
N VAL A 42 -7.78 -13.56 -8.20
CA VAL A 42 -7.40 -12.30 -7.53
C VAL A 42 -7.47 -11.13 -8.50
N ALA A 43 -7.08 -11.33 -9.77
CA ALA A 43 -7.18 -10.30 -10.81
C ALA A 43 -8.64 -9.91 -11.10
N GLU A 44 -9.57 -10.86 -11.08
CA GLU A 44 -11.01 -10.57 -11.20
C GLU A 44 -11.53 -9.71 -10.04
N GLU A 45 -11.07 -9.95 -8.79
CA GLU A 45 -11.42 -9.13 -7.64
C GLU A 45 -10.92 -7.68 -7.78
N VAL A 46 -9.76 -7.47 -8.42
CA VAL A 46 -9.25 -6.12 -8.71
C VAL A 46 -10.20 -5.37 -9.65
N LEU A 47 -10.68 -6.02 -10.71
CA LEU A 47 -11.62 -5.37 -11.65
C LEU A 47 -12.97 -5.04 -10.99
N GLU A 48 -13.47 -5.89 -10.07
CA GLU A 48 -14.69 -5.58 -9.31
C GLU A 48 -14.50 -4.37 -8.39
N LEU A 49 -13.30 -4.22 -7.77
CA LEU A 49 -12.96 -3.06 -6.94
C LEU A 49 -12.72 -1.79 -7.78
N GLU A 50 -12.18 -1.90 -9.00
CA GLU A 50 -12.06 -0.80 -9.96
C GLU A 50 -13.45 -0.23 -10.29
N GLU A 51 -14.44 -1.08 -10.62
CA GLU A 51 -15.83 -0.65 -10.84
C GLU A 51 -16.43 0.04 -9.58
N ARG A 52 -16.08 -0.45 -8.38
CA ARG A 52 -16.50 0.20 -7.12
C ARG A 52 -15.87 1.57 -6.95
N MET A 53 -14.58 1.73 -7.27
CA MET A 53 -13.86 3.01 -7.18
C MET A 53 -14.49 4.06 -8.10
N ASP A 54 -14.92 3.69 -9.31
CA ASP A 54 -15.62 4.58 -10.24
C ASP A 54 -16.88 5.18 -9.62
N VAL A 55 -17.66 4.34 -8.91
CA VAL A 55 -18.87 4.81 -8.20
C VAL A 55 -18.50 5.76 -7.05
N LEU A 56 -17.50 5.43 -6.25
CA LEU A 56 -17.02 6.25 -5.14
C LEU A 56 -16.53 7.61 -5.63
N GLN A 57 -15.78 7.64 -6.73
CA GLN A 57 -15.28 8.86 -7.36
C GLN A 57 -16.44 9.78 -7.77
N LEU A 58 -17.46 9.22 -8.44
CA LEU A 58 -18.63 10.01 -8.84
C LEU A 58 -19.36 10.58 -7.60
N GLN A 59 -19.54 9.78 -6.55
CA GLN A 59 -20.15 10.22 -5.30
C GLN A 59 -19.33 11.33 -4.61
N ALA A 60 -18.00 11.16 -4.56
CA ALA A 60 -17.08 12.16 -4.00
C ALA A 60 -17.18 13.49 -4.77
N ARG A 61 -17.08 13.45 -6.10
CA ARG A 61 -17.20 14.65 -6.96
C ARG A 61 -18.54 15.35 -6.79
N MET A 62 -19.66 14.61 -6.76
CA MET A 62 -20.99 15.22 -6.52
C MET A 62 -21.07 15.85 -5.14
N SER A 63 -20.60 15.19 -4.10
CA SER A 63 -20.62 15.70 -2.73
C SER A 63 -19.79 16.97 -2.58
N LEU A 64 -18.60 17.03 -3.22
CA LEU A 64 -17.72 18.21 -3.23
C LEU A 64 -18.37 19.38 -3.97
N LEU A 65 -18.98 19.15 -5.13
CA LEU A 65 -19.71 20.18 -5.89
C LEU A 65 -20.89 20.77 -5.08
N MET A 66 -21.58 19.95 -4.29
CA MET A 66 -22.68 20.41 -3.44
C MET A 66 -22.21 21.11 -2.17
N ALA A 67 -20.99 20.83 -1.70
CA ALA A 67 -20.40 21.47 -0.52
C ALA A 67 -19.93 22.92 -0.82
N ALA A 68 -19.48 23.20 -2.04
CA ALA A 68 -19.02 24.53 -2.45
C ALA A 68 -20.23 25.50 -2.61
N ARG A 69 -20.29 26.50 -1.76
CA ARG A 69 -21.37 27.52 -1.74
C ARG A 69 -20.95 28.85 -2.31
N ASN A 70 -19.67 29.11 -2.40
CA ASN A 70 -19.04 30.33 -2.87
C ASN A 70 -17.63 30.03 -3.46
N PRO A 71 -16.97 31.01 -4.12
CA PRO A 71 -15.65 30.81 -4.70
C PRO A 71 -14.57 30.41 -3.68
N GLU A 72 -14.63 30.92 -2.46
CA GLU A 72 -13.68 30.62 -1.38
C GLU A 72 -13.80 29.15 -0.93
N ASP A 73 -15.04 28.63 -0.79
CA ASP A 73 -15.26 27.21 -0.51
C ASP A 73 -14.73 26.32 -1.65
N ALA A 74 -14.93 26.74 -2.91
CA ALA A 74 -14.45 25.99 -4.07
C ALA A 74 -12.91 25.95 -4.13
N GLU A 75 -12.23 27.04 -3.78
CA GLU A 75 -10.77 27.11 -3.71
C GLU A 75 -10.22 26.17 -2.61
N ALA A 76 -10.87 26.18 -1.43
CA ALA A 76 -10.49 25.31 -0.31
C ALA A 76 -10.75 23.81 -0.59
N LEU A 77 -11.71 23.46 -1.47
CA LEU A 77 -12.04 22.10 -1.85
C LEU A 77 -11.23 21.59 -3.05
N ALA A 78 -10.52 22.48 -3.76
CA ALA A 78 -9.74 22.09 -4.95
C ALA A 78 -8.67 21.01 -4.67
N PRO A 79 -7.90 21.03 -3.56
CA PRO A 79 -6.97 19.95 -3.23
C PRO A 79 -7.67 18.61 -3.04
N VAL A 80 -8.88 18.60 -2.47
CA VAL A 80 -9.66 17.36 -2.27
C VAL A 80 -10.08 16.74 -3.60
N LEU A 81 -10.38 17.57 -4.61
CA LEU A 81 -10.64 17.08 -5.98
C LEU A 81 -9.39 16.43 -6.60
N GLY A 82 -8.20 16.95 -6.28
CA GLY A 82 -6.93 16.32 -6.66
C GLY A 82 -6.78 14.92 -6.08
N VAL A 83 -7.05 14.77 -4.78
CA VAL A 83 -7.02 13.45 -4.09
C VAL A 83 -8.00 12.47 -4.75
N VAL A 84 -9.22 12.91 -5.07
CA VAL A 84 -10.22 12.07 -5.76
C VAL A 84 -9.74 11.63 -7.14
N GLY A 85 -9.12 12.53 -7.91
CA GLY A 85 -8.58 12.21 -9.23
C GLY A 85 -7.36 11.29 -9.18
N ALA A 86 -6.51 11.46 -8.18
CA ALA A 86 -5.35 10.60 -7.97
C ALA A 86 -5.76 9.18 -7.55
N ALA A 87 -6.77 9.04 -6.67
CA ALA A 87 -7.30 7.72 -6.30
C ALA A 87 -7.89 6.96 -7.50
N GLU A 88 -8.51 7.65 -8.46
CA GLU A 88 -8.94 7.06 -9.74
C GLU A 88 -7.75 6.53 -10.54
N LYS A 89 -6.69 7.35 -10.70
CA LYS A 89 -5.49 6.91 -11.43
C LYS A 89 -4.84 5.68 -10.81
N ILE A 90 -4.79 5.60 -9.47
CA ILE A 90 -4.32 4.41 -8.75
C ILE A 90 -5.19 3.19 -9.10
N SER A 91 -6.50 3.37 -9.12
CA SER A 91 -7.46 2.31 -9.45
C SER A 91 -7.26 1.81 -10.87
N ASP A 92 -7.19 2.72 -11.84
CA ASP A 92 -6.97 2.38 -13.26
C ASP A 92 -5.64 1.65 -13.46
N ALA A 93 -4.56 2.12 -12.81
CA ALA A 93 -3.25 1.47 -12.88
C ALA A 93 -3.27 0.06 -12.27
N ALA A 94 -3.97 -0.13 -11.13
CA ALA A 94 -4.14 -1.45 -10.54
C ALA A 94 -4.95 -2.39 -11.45
N GLY A 95 -6.00 -1.89 -12.11
CA GLY A 95 -6.74 -2.63 -13.13
C GLY A 95 -5.87 -3.04 -14.32
N ASP A 96 -4.99 -2.16 -14.77
CA ASP A 96 -4.04 -2.46 -15.86
C ASP A 96 -3.01 -3.53 -15.44
N ILE A 97 -2.55 -3.53 -14.19
CA ILE A 97 -1.72 -4.59 -13.62
C ILE A 97 -2.49 -5.94 -13.63
N ALA A 98 -3.73 -5.95 -13.18
CA ALA A 98 -4.56 -7.17 -13.15
C ALA A 98 -4.81 -7.75 -14.54
N LYS A 99 -5.01 -6.89 -15.55
CA LYS A 99 -5.18 -7.30 -16.96
C LYS A 99 -3.95 -8.02 -17.52
N VAL A 100 -2.75 -7.78 -16.98
CA VAL A 100 -1.53 -8.53 -17.39
C VAL A 100 -1.72 -10.02 -17.16
N VAL A 101 -2.39 -10.41 -16.09
CA VAL A 101 -2.70 -11.81 -15.76
C VAL A 101 -3.87 -12.31 -16.62
N LEU A 102 -4.99 -11.63 -16.60
CA LEU A 102 -6.23 -12.06 -17.25
C LEU A 102 -6.12 -12.18 -18.77
N GLU A 103 -5.30 -11.34 -19.40
CA GLU A 103 -5.09 -11.32 -20.85
C GLU A 103 -3.85 -12.13 -21.29
N ASP A 104 -3.15 -12.78 -20.34
CA ASP A 104 -1.91 -13.54 -20.59
C ASP A 104 -0.89 -12.71 -21.42
N ILE A 105 -0.66 -11.47 -20.99
CA ILE A 105 0.17 -10.50 -21.75
C ILE A 105 1.65 -10.94 -21.82
N GLY A 106 2.01 -11.96 -21.08
CA GLY A 106 3.35 -12.53 -21.00
C GLY A 106 4.13 -11.93 -19.82
N LEU A 107 4.30 -12.76 -18.81
CA LEU A 107 5.16 -12.47 -17.65
C LEU A 107 6.31 -13.48 -17.66
N PRO A 108 7.56 -13.03 -17.46
CA PRO A 108 8.68 -13.93 -17.27
C PRO A 108 8.45 -14.79 -16.03
N GLU A 109 8.86 -16.06 -16.11
CA GLU A 109 8.86 -16.94 -14.93
C GLU A 109 9.73 -16.38 -13.79
N ALA A 110 10.76 -15.59 -14.11
CA ALA A 110 11.59 -14.87 -13.15
C ALA A 110 10.78 -13.96 -12.21
N MET A 111 9.62 -13.44 -12.65
CA MET A 111 8.74 -12.64 -11.76
C MET A 111 8.18 -13.48 -10.61
N ARG A 112 7.92 -14.77 -10.84
CA ARG A 112 7.51 -15.71 -9.79
C ARG A 112 8.65 -16.09 -8.87
N ALA A 113 9.90 -16.06 -9.37
CA ALA A 113 11.09 -16.29 -8.55
C ALA A 113 11.33 -15.19 -7.49
N ALA A 114 10.79 -13.98 -7.71
CA ALA A 114 10.83 -12.88 -6.74
C ALA A 114 9.85 -13.05 -5.56
N LEU A 115 8.93 -14.05 -5.62
CA LEU A 115 7.98 -14.33 -4.52
C LEU A 115 8.64 -14.56 -3.15
N PRO A 116 9.76 -15.29 -3.02
CA PRO A 116 10.40 -15.50 -1.72
C PRO A 116 10.95 -14.22 -1.08
N GLU A 117 11.18 -13.17 -1.86
CA GLU A 117 11.62 -11.85 -1.36
C GLU A 117 10.46 -11.00 -0.86
N ALA A 118 9.21 -11.34 -1.23
CA ALA A 118 8.01 -10.76 -0.64
C ALA A 118 7.87 -11.25 0.81
N VAL A 119 8.07 -10.37 1.77
CA VAL A 119 7.99 -10.68 3.21
C VAL A 119 6.59 -11.16 3.60
N GLU A 120 5.57 -10.70 2.89
CA GLU A 120 4.16 -11.05 3.07
C GLU A 120 3.53 -11.35 1.71
N THR A 121 2.61 -12.31 1.67
CA THR A 121 1.81 -12.65 0.49
C THR A 121 0.33 -12.42 0.79
N ILE A 122 -0.45 -12.12 -0.26
CA ILE A 122 -1.91 -12.00 -0.16
C ILE A 122 -2.55 -13.16 -0.90
N VAL A 123 -3.45 -13.84 -0.23
CA VAL A 123 -4.16 -15.01 -0.76
C VAL A 123 -5.65 -14.86 -0.57
N ARG A 124 -6.40 -15.23 -1.60
CA ARG A 124 -7.85 -15.29 -1.61
C ARG A 124 -8.31 -16.68 -1.18
N VAL A 125 -9.24 -16.77 -0.22
CA VAL A 125 -9.81 -18.04 0.26
C VAL A 125 -11.30 -17.89 0.56
N GLY A 126 -12.08 -18.93 0.26
CA GLY A 126 -13.50 -19.01 0.64
C GLY A 126 -13.66 -19.62 2.03
N VAL A 127 -14.65 -19.15 2.79
CA VAL A 127 -15.03 -19.76 4.08
C VAL A 127 -15.97 -20.94 3.82
N ASP A 128 -15.46 -22.16 4.06
CA ASP A 128 -16.25 -23.39 3.92
C ASP A 128 -17.20 -23.60 5.11
N SER A 129 -18.28 -24.33 4.88
CA SER A 129 -19.28 -24.66 5.89
C SER A 129 -18.76 -25.53 7.03
N GLU A 130 -17.69 -26.28 6.81
CA GLU A 130 -17.01 -27.12 7.79
C GLU A 130 -15.81 -26.43 8.46
N SER A 131 -15.52 -25.18 8.07
CA SER A 131 -14.43 -24.39 8.65
C SER A 131 -14.61 -24.19 10.17
N ALA A 132 -13.55 -24.44 10.93
CA ALA A 132 -13.53 -24.18 12.38
C ALA A 132 -13.62 -22.68 12.72
N LEU A 133 -13.37 -21.81 11.75
CA LEU A 133 -13.40 -20.35 11.89
C LEU A 133 -14.75 -19.76 11.51
N ALA A 134 -15.62 -20.51 10.79
CA ALA A 134 -16.94 -20.06 10.38
C ALA A 134 -17.84 -19.72 11.59
N GLY A 135 -18.51 -18.57 11.52
CA GLY A 135 -19.37 -18.04 12.57
C GLY A 135 -18.64 -17.44 13.77
N ARG A 136 -17.30 -17.35 13.72
CA ARG A 136 -16.50 -16.69 14.78
C ARG A 136 -16.08 -15.29 14.34
N THR A 137 -15.92 -14.39 15.31
CA THR A 137 -15.36 -13.06 15.04
C THR A 137 -13.85 -13.11 14.87
N LEU A 138 -13.26 -12.13 14.18
CA LEU A 138 -11.80 -12.01 14.04
C LEU A 138 -11.10 -11.91 15.40
N GLY A 139 -11.74 -11.26 16.39
CA GLY A 139 -11.23 -11.22 17.76
C GLY A 139 -11.23 -12.57 18.48
N GLU A 140 -12.24 -13.43 18.25
CA GLU A 140 -12.30 -14.79 18.82
C GLU A 140 -11.35 -15.76 18.14
N THR A 141 -11.02 -15.55 16.87
CA THR A 141 -10.07 -16.38 16.12
C THR A 141 -8.62 -16.03 16.44
N ASN A 142 -8.34 -14.76 16.81
CA ASN A 142 -7.01 -14.24 17.16
C ASN A 142 -5.90 -14.57 16.13
N LEU A 143 -6.30 -14.63 14.84
CA LEU A 143 -5.43 -15.12 13.75
C LEU A 143 -4.11 -14.37 13.67
N GLU A 144 -4.15 -13.03 13.73
CA GLU A 144 -2.94 -12.20 13.58
C GLU A 144 -1.92 -12.51 14.70
N THR A 145 -2.37 -12.69 15.92
CA THR A 145 -1.48 -13.00 17.06
C THR A 145 -0.91 -14.41 17.00
N GLU A 146 -1.72 -15.39 16.58
CA GLU A 146 -1.35 -16.81 16.60
C GLU A 146 -0.57 -17.22 15.35
N THR A 147 -0.89 -16.65 14.20
CA THR A 147 -0.34 -17.10 12.91
C THR A 147 0.46 -16.02 12.17
N GLY A 148 0.37 -14.76 12.59
CA GLY A 148 0.92 -13.62 11.86
C GLY A 148 0.12 -13.26 10.58
N VAL A 149 -1.07 -13.86 10.39
CA VAL A 149 -1.93 -13.63 9.24
C VAL A 149 -3.03 -12.63 9.57
N ARG A 150 -3.16 -11.61 8.77
CA ARG A 150 -4.19 -10.59 8.88
C ARG A 150 -5.25 -10.78 7.81
N VAL A 151 -6.51 -10.65 8.19
CA VAL A 151 -7.62 -10.51 7.25
C VAL A 151 -7.69 -9.03 6.84
N ILE A 152 -7.42 -8.73 5.58
CA ILE A 152 -7.38 -7.34 5.07
C ILE A 152 -8.69 -6.91 4.44
N ALA A 153 -9.46 -7.84 3.88
CA ALA A 153 -10.79 -7.58 3.37
C ALA A 153 -11.64 -8.86 3.33
N ILE A 154 -12.96 -8.67 3.32
CA ILE A 154 -13.95 -9.75 3.18
C ILE A 154 -14.95 -9.32 2.12
N ARG A 155 -15.19 -10.16 1.11
CA ARG A 155 -16.30 -9.99 0.17
C ARG A 155 -17.46 -10.90 0.58
N ARG A 156 -18.59 -10.30 0.91
CA ARG A 156 -19.81 -10.98 1.39
C ARG A 156 -20.99 -10.64 0.50
N ALA A 157 -21.53 -11.62 -0.22
CA ALA A 157 -22.68 -11.46 -1.10
C ALA A 157 -22.51 -10.37 -2.20
N GLY A 158 -21.27 -10.10 -2.61
CA GLY A 158 -20.92 -9.07 -3.58
C GLY A 158 -20.48 -7.74 -2.98
N ASP A 159 -20.70 -7.53 -1.67
CA ASP A 159 -20.26 -6.30 -0.98
C ASP A 159 -18.89 -6.48 -0.32
N TRP A 160 -18.06 -5.46 -0.39
CA TRP A 160 -16.75 -5.44 0.24
C TRP A 160 -16.77 -4.87 1.65
N LEU A 161 -16.10 -5.55 2.57
CA LEU A 161 -15.75 -5.10 3.92
C LEU A 161 -14.24 -4.91 3.95
N THR A 162 -13.79 -3.69 3.73
CA THR A 162 -12.37 -3.33 3.83
C THR A 162 -11.98 -3.09 5.29
N ASN A 163 -10.74 -3.43 5.66
CA ASN A 163 -10.22 -3.28 7.03
C ASN A 163 -11.16 -3.82 8.13
N PRO A 164 -11.57 -5.10 8.07
CA PRO A 164 -12.49 -5.68 9.05
C PRO A 164 -11.88 -5.63 10.45
N ASP A 165 -12.70 -5.24 11.44
CA ASP A 165 -12.29 -5.13 12.83
C ASP A 165 -12.46 -6.45 13.61
N TYR A 166 -12.03 -6.43 14.87
CA TYR A 166 -12.11 -7.60 15.77
C TYR A 166 -13.54 -8.12 16.04
N THR A 167 -14.57 -7.31 15.77
CA THR A 167 -15.99 -7.70 15.93
C THR A 167 -16.57 -8.32 14.66
N THR A 168 -15.88 -8.22 13.53
CA THR A 168 -16.31 -8.76 12.25
C THR A 168 -16.33 -10.28 12.29
N THR A 169 -17.47 -10.90 11.93
CA THR A 169 -17.67 -12.35 11.89
C THR A 169 -17.26 -12.88 10.53
N LEU A 170 -16.66 -14.07 10.48
CA LEU A 170 -16.41 -14.84 9.27
C LEU A 170 -17.63 -15.71 8.96
N ASP A 171 -18.40 -15.38 7.93
CA ASP A 171 -19.59 -16.14 7.58
C ASP A 171 -19.31 -17.16 6.47
N VAL A 172 -20.04 -18.27 6.47
CA VAL A 172 -19.95 -19.29 5.40
C VAL A 172 -20.27 -18.66 4.03
N GLY A 173 -19.38 -18.86 3.07
CA GLY A 173 -19.50 -18.30 1.74
C GLY A 173 -18.84 -16.93 1.56
N ASP A 174 -18.28 -16.35 2.63
CA ASP A 174 -17.41 -15.19 2.50
C ASP A 174 -16.16 -15.53 1.67
N VAL A 175 -15.70 -14.57 0.89
CA VAL A 175 -14.38 -14.58 0.27
C VAL A 175 -13.48 -13.69 1.12
N VAL A 176 -12.43 -14.27 1.67
CA VAL A 176 -11.51 -13.61 2.60
C VAL A 176 -10.17 -13.37 1.92
N LEU A 177 -9.63 -12.18 2.05
CA LEU A 177 -8.28 -11.85 1.63
C LEU A 177 -7.35 -11.87 2.84
N LEU A 178 -6.40 -12.78 2.79
CA LEU A 178 -5.40 -13.03 3.85
C LEU A 178 -4.08 -12.41 3.46
N ARG A 179 -3.44 -11.68 4.37
CA ARG A 179 -2.08 -11.16 4.23
C ARG A 179 -1.19 -11.70 5.34
N GLY A 180 -0.04 -12.25 4.99
CA GLY A 180 0.93 -12.77 5.97
C GLY A 180 2.06 -13.54 5.31
N THR A 181 2.90 -14.19 6.15
CA THR A 181 3.94 -15.08 5.63
C THR A 181 3.32 -16.32 4.98
N GLU A 182 3.99 -16.89 4.00
CA GLU A 182 3.52 -18.08 3.27
C GLU A 182 3.10 -19.22 4.23
N LEU A 183 3.90 -19.51 5.25
CA LEU A 183 3.59 -20.54 6.25
C LEU A 183 2.33 -20.21 7.06
N GLY A 184 2.17 -18.96 7.48
CA GLY A 184 0.99 -18.53 8.24
C GLY A 184 -0.26 -18.59 7.37
N VAL A 185 -0.17 -18.10 6.14
CA VAL A 185 -1.28 -18.11 5.18
C VAL A 185 -1.70 -19.54 4.84
N ALA A 186 -0.76 -20.46 4.62
CA ALA A 186 -1.07 -21.87 4.35
C ALA A 186 -1.91 -22.50 5.45
N ALA A 187 -1.55 -22.28 6.73
CA ALA A 187 -2.31 -22.81 7.86
C ALA A 187 -3.73 -22.23 7.95
N VAL A 188 -3.87 -20.91 7.79
CA VAL A 188 -5.19 -20.26 7.85
C VAL A 188 -6.05 -20.61 6.63
N TYR A 189 -5.44 -20.79 5.46
CA TYR A 189 -6.13 -21.24 4.24
C TYR A 189 -6.76 -22.62 4.43
N GLU A 190 -6.02 -23.57 5.02
CA GLU A 190 -6.54 -24.91 5.33
C GLU A 190 -7.68 -24.85 6.35
N ASP A 191 -7.56 -24.03 7.40
CA ASP A 191 -8.59 -23.83 8.41
C ASP A 191 -9.88 -23.22 7.85
N LEU A 192 -9.79 -22.35 6.84
CA LEU A 192 -10.93 -21.69 6.19
C LEU A 192 -11.58 -22.53 5.11
N SER A 193 -10.78 -23.17 4.24
CA SER A 193 -11.29 -23.87 3.04
C SER A 193 -11.37 -25.38 3.21
N GLY A 194 -10.67 -25.96 4.20
CA GLY A 194 -10.49 -27.42 4.32
C GLY A 194 -9.58 -28.02 3.27
N ALA A 195 -8.92 -27.21 2.45
CA ALA A 195 -8.00 -27.64 1.38
C ALA A 195 -6.56 -27.21 1.72
N GLU A 196 -5.58 -28.00 1.28
CA GLU A 196 -4.16 -27.65 1.40
C GLU A 196 -3.85 -26.45 0.47
N TYR A 197 -3.07 -25.48 0.98
CA TYR A 197 -2.59 -24.36 0.17
C TYR A 197 -1.41 -24.82 -0.68
N GLU A 198 -1.54 -24.69 -1.99
CA GLU A 198 -0.46 -24.93 -2.94
C GLU A 198 0.14 -23.59 -3.36
N ALA A 199 1.34 -23.28 -2.84
CA ALA A 199 2.08 -22.10 -3.30
C ALA A 199 2.55 -22.30 -4.76
N PRO A 200 2.59 -21.25 -5.58
CA PRO A 200 3.17 -21.33 -6.91
C PRO A 200 4.65 -21.74 -6.87
N ASP A 201 5.06 -22.65 -7.74
CA ASP A 201 6.47 -23.01 -7.88
C ASP A 201 7.31 -21.80 -8.34
N ALA A 202 8.40 -21.51 -7.64
CA ALA A 202 9.38 -20.49 -8.04
C ALA A 202 10.43 -21.13 -8.98
N PRO A 203 10.47 -20.77 -10.28
CA PRO A 203 11.49 -21.26 -11.20
C PRO A 203 12.83 -20.55 -10.98
N ASP A 204 13.94 -21.25 -11.32
CA ASP A 204 15.27 -20.66 -11.28
C ASP A 204 15.41 -19.54 -12.34
N PRO A 205 15.92 -18.35 -11.98
CA PRO A 205 16.16 -17.27 -12.92
C PRO A 205 17.26 -17.62 -13.93
N THR A 206 17.05 -17.24 -15.19
CA THR A 206 17.90 -17.69 -16.31
C THR A 206 18.78 -16.61 -16.92
N VAL A 207 18.55 -15.32 -16.62
CA VAL A 207 19.25 -14.18 -17.22
C VAL A 207 19.46 -13.08 -16.19
N GLU A 208 20.72 -12.72 -15.89
CA GLU A 208 21.09 -11.73 -14.85
C GLU A 208 20.45 -10.35 -15.06
N ASP A 209 20.34 -9.86 -16.31
CA ASP A 209 19.70 -8.58 -16.60
C ASP A 209 18.17 -8.63 -16.42
N LEU A 210 17.55 -9.81 -16.58
CA LEU A 210 16.13 -10.01 -16.29
C LEU A 210 15.86 -10.03 -14.79
N GLU A 211 16.72 -10.65 -13.97
CA GLU A 211 16.64 -10.58 -12.51
C GLU A 211 16.67 -9.13 -12.03
N ARG A 212 17.65 -8.35 -12.51
CA ARG A 212 17.76 -6.93 -12.16
C ARG A 212 16.54 -6.09 -12.56
N ALA A 213 15.93 -6.43 -13.72
CA ALA A 213 14.69 -5.77 -14.13
C ALA A 213 13.53 -6.12 -13.19
N VAL A 214 13.40 -7.40 -12.81
CA VAL A 214 12.39 -7.86 -11.85
C VAL A 214 12.58 -7.21 -10.49
N ASP A 215 13.81 -7.20 -9.95
CA ASP A 215 14.15 -6.56 -8.67
C ASP A 215 13.80 -5.06 -8.69
N SER A 216 14.05 -4.38 -9.82
CA SER A 216 13.68 -2.97 -9.99
C SER A 216 12.17 -2.76 -9.89
N VAL A 217 11.36 -3.59 -10.55
CA VAL A 217 9.88 -3.50 -10.47
C VAL A 217 9.37 -3.80 -9.06
N VAL A 218 9.93 -4.80 -8.38
CA VAL A 218 9.56 -5.11 -6.99
C VAL A 218 9.89 -3.94 -6.05
N LEU A 219 11.05 -3.31 -6.23
CA LEU A 219 11.42 -2.15 -5.45
C LEU A 219 10.52 -0.95 -5.76
N MET A 220 10.26 -0.64 -7.05
CA MET A 220 9.31 0.39 -7.46
C MET A 220 7.94 0.18 -6.82
N LYS A 221 7.41 -1.05 -6.87
CA LYS A 221 6.15 -1.44 -6.23
C LYS A 221 6.15 -1.08 -4.74
N ASN A 222 7.18 -1.51 -3.99
CA ASN A 222 7.25 -1.27 -2.55
C ASN A 222 7.34 0.24 -2.23
N MET A 223 8.05 1.01 -3.05
CA MET A 223 8.18 2.45 -2.88
C MET A 223 6.90 3.19 -3.24
N SER A 224 6.19 2.77 -4.29
CA SER A 224 4.91 3.37 -4.69
C SER A 224 3.80 3.09 -3.66
N GLU A 225 3.73 1.90 -3.08
CA GLU A 225 2.83 1.61 -1.96
C GLU A 225 3.10 2.54 -0.78
N LEU A 226 4.38 2.68 -0.40
CA LEU A 226 4.76 3.58 0.67
C LEU A 226 4.41 5.04 0.33
N ALA A 227 4.64 5.47 -0.91
CA ALA A 227 4.32 6.83 -1.35
C ALA A 227 2.82 7.11 -1.23
N VAL A 228 1.96 6.16 -1.60
CA VAL A 228 0.49 6.28 -1.45
C VAL A 228 0.09 6.39 0.02
N ASP A 229 0.62 5.53 0.90
CA ASP A 229 0.37 5.59 2.34
C ASP A 229 0.75 6.96 2.91
N LEU A 230 1.95 7.45 2.57
CA LEU A 230 2.45 8.74 3.03
C LEU A 230 1.67 9.91 2.44
N ALA A 231 1.26 9.82 1.18
CA ALA A 231 0.50 10.87 0.51
C ALA A 231 -0.85 11.11 1.21
N TYR A 232 -1.59 10.06 1.50
CA TYR A 232 -2.82 10.17 2.30
C TYR A 232 -2.53 10.68 3.70
N GLY A 233 -1.44 10.20 4.34
CA GLY A 233 -1.00 10.69 5.64
C GLY A 233 -0.66 12.17 5.62
N SER A 234 0.03 12.68 4.60
CA SER A 234 0.37 14.10 4.46
C SER A 234 -0.87 15.00 4.45
N VAL A 235 -1.88 14.59 3.69
CA VAL A 235 -3.16 15.33 3.58
C VAL A 235 -3.98 15.22 4.86
N LEU A 236 -4.07 14.03 5.45
CA LEU A 236 -4.84 13.80 6.67
C LEU A 236 -4.29 14.57 7.86
N PHE A 237 -2.96 14.65 7.98
CA PHE A 237 -2.28 15.29 9.11
C PHE A 237 -1.73 16.69 8.81
N ASP A 238 -1.97 17.23 7.59
CA ASP A 238 -1.47 18.53 7.11
C ASP A 238 0.04 18.67 7.35
N SER A 239 0.80 17.66 6.95
CA SER A 239 2.22 17.53 7.27
C SER A 239 3.11 17.75 6.04
N ASP A 240 3.74 18.93 5.97
CA ASP A 240 4.74 19.26 4.93
C ASP A 240 5.88 18.24 4.91
N GLY A 241 6.35 17.80 6.09
CA GLY A 241 7.46 16.87 6.17
C GLY A 241 7.16 15.48 5.61
N ILE A 242 5.92 15.00 5.73
CA ILE A 242 5.50 13.74 5.11
C ILE A 242 5.32 13.94 3.60
N ALA A 243 4.77 15.07 3.17
CA ALA A 243 4.62 15.39 1.75
C ALA A 243 5.98 15.52 1.03
N GLU A 244 7.02 16.07 1.70
CA GLU A 244 8.40 16.08 1.19
C GLU A 244 8.95 14.66 1.00
N GLU A 245 8.63 13.70 1.88
CA GLU A 245 9.08 12.31 1.73
C GLU A 245 8.39 11.62 0.53
N VAL A 246 7.14 11.97 0.20
CA VAL A 246 6.46 11.48 -1.00
C VAL A 246 7.17 11.97 -2.27
N LEU A 247 7.54 13.24 -2.31
CA LEU A 247 8.32 13.81 -3.43
C LEU A 247 9.67 13.10 -3.62
N GLU A 248 10.35 12.76 -2.52
CA GLU A 248 11.63 12.04 -2.59
C GLU A 248 11.44 10.58 -3.04
N LEU A 249 10.34 9.93 -2.66
CA LEU A 249 10.01 8.56 -3.11
C LEU A 249 9.68 8.51 -4.60
N GLU A 250 8.88 9.45 -5.09
CA GLU A 250 8.55 9.55 -6.51
C GLU A 250 9.81 9.73 -7.36
N ALA A 251 10.70 10.66 -6.99
CA ALA A 251 11.96 10.85 -7.71
C ALA A 251 12.86 9.61 -7.74
N GLU A 252 12.81 8.74 -6.70
CA GLU A 252 13.56 7.48 -6.71
C GLU A 252 12.85 6.40 -7.54
N VAL A 253 11.51 6.39 -7.60
CA VAL A 253 10.75 5.50 -8.48
C VAL A 253 11.04 5.81 -9.94
N ASP A 254 11.08 7.09 -10.34
CA ASP A 254 11.49 7.53 -11.67
C ASP A 254 12.91 7.05 -12.03
N ALA A 255 13.85 7.21 -11.10
CA ALA A 255 15.21 6.73 -11.30
C ALA A 255 15.32 5.20 -11.37
N LEU A 256 14.40 4.46 -10.74
CA LEU A 256 14.30 3.01 -10.86
C LEU A 256 13.70 2.61 -12.20
N GLU A 257 12.70 3.34 -12.71
CA GLU A 257 12.12 3.10 -14.03
C GLU A 257 13.16 3.25 -15.13
N ASP A 258 13.95 4.34 -15.13
CA ASP A 258 15.06 4.54 -16.06
C ASP A 258 16.06 3.37 -16.05
N ARG A 259 16.36 2.84 -14.86
CA ARG A 259 17.25 1.67 -14.69
C ARG A 259 16.61 0.39 -15.22
N PHE A 260 15.32 0.19 -14.90
CA PHE A 260 14.53 -0.93 -15.37
C PHE A 260 14.50 -0.97 -16.91
N GLU A 261 14.23 0.17 -17.58
CA GLU A 261 14.22 0.24 -19.03
C GLU A 261 15.56 -0.20 -19.65
N ALA A 262 16.67 0.19 -19.03
CA ALA A 262 18.00 -0.24 -19.49
C ALA A 262 18.22 -1.75 -19.32
N TRP A 263 17.76 -2.35 -18.20
CA TRP A 263 17.89 -3.79 -17.96
C TRP A 263 16.98 -4.60 -18.85
N ILE A 264 15.71 -4.21 -19.03
CA ILE A 264 14.74 -4.93 -19.84
C ILE A 264 15.14 -4.96 -21.33
N LEU A 265 15.73 -3.86 -21.84
CA LEU A 265 16.26 -3.81 -23.21
C LEU A 265 17.46 -4.74 -23.41
N ARG A 266 18.32 -4.91 -22.40
CA ARG A 266 19.44 -5.84 -22.45
C ARG A 266 18.94 -7.28 -22.37
N ALA A 267 18.05 -7.58 -21.43
CA ALA A 267 17.43 -8.89 -21.32
C ALA A 267 16.74 -9.30 -22.63
N ALA A 268 16.03 -8.37 -23.27
CA ALA A 268 15.36 -8.61 -24.57
C ALA A 268 16.33 -9.00 -25.69
N ALA A 269 17.57 -8.50 -25.65
CA ALA A 269 18.59 -8.84 -26.65
C ALA A 269 19.11 -10.28 -26.52
N ASP A 270 19.06 -10.84 -25.32
CA ASP A 270 19.57 -12.18 -24.98
C ASP A 270 18.48 -13.27 -24.94
N MET A 271 17.20 -12.89 -25.09
CA MET A 271 16.05 -13.81 -25.07
C MET A 271 15.63 -14.27 -26.46
N GLU A 272 15.21 -15.55 -26.59
CA GLU A 272 14.61 -16.09 -27.81
C GLU A 272 13.24 -15.47 -28.14
N ASP A 273 12.45 -15.17 -27.10
CA ASP A 273 11.12 -14.55 -27.23
C ASP A 273 10.99 -13.32 -26.32
N PRO A 274 11.44 -12.13 -26.76
CA PRO A 274 11.36 -10.89 -25.98
C PRO A 274 9.93 -10.39 -25.77
N VAL A 275 8.92 -10.91 -26.50
CA VAL A 275 7.52 -10.51 -26.32
C VAL A 275 7.00 -10.91 -24.93
N ARG A 276 7.58 -11.92 -24.31
CA ARG A 276 7.27 -12.33 -22.93
C ARG A 276 7.62 -11.29 -21.86
N LEU A 277 8.38 -10.25 -22.21
CA LEU A 277 8.73 -9.15 -21.32
C LEU A 277 7.66 -8.04 -21.28
N ARG A 278 6.62 -8.11 -22.12
CA ARG A 278 5.59 -7.07 -22.21
C ARG A 278 4.86 -6.85 -20.88
N GLY A 279 4.51 -7.94 -20.20
CA GLY A 279 3.84 -7.83 -18.89
C GLY A 279 4.68 -7.09 -17.87
N LEU A 280 6.01 -7.33 -17.85
CA LEU A 280 6.92 -6.64 -16.93
C LEU A 280 7.00 -5.14 -17.25
N MET A 281 6.97 -4.75 -18.54
CA MET A 281 6.91 -3.36 -18.96
C MET A 281 5.59 -2.69 -18.53
N HIS A 282 4.46 -3.38 -18.68
CA HIS A 282 3.16 -2.87 -18.20
C HIS A 282 3.15 -2.66 -16.68
N LEU A 283 3.76 -3.59 -15.94
CA LEU A 283 3.90 -3.45 -14.49
C LEU A 283 4.71 -2.22 -14.10
N ALA A 284 5.86 -2.01 -14.70
CA ALA A 284 6.72 -0.85 -14.41
C ALA A 284 5.97 0.46 -14.68
N SER A 285 5.37 0.60 -15.85
CA SER A 285 4.62 1.81 -16.22
C SER A 285 3.39 2.04 -15.33
N ALA A 286 2.64 0.99 -14.97
CA ALA A 286 1.52 1.16 -14.04
C ALA A 286 2.00 1.54 -12.63
N THR A 287 3.15 1.02 -12.20
CA THR A 287 3.77 1.35 -10.90
C THR A 287 4.18 2.82 -10.83
N GLU A 288 4.75 3.35 -11.92
CA GLU A 288 5.10 4.77 -12.05
C GLU A 288 3.84 5.65 -11.96
N VAL A 289 2.76 5.30 -12.68
CA VAL A 289 1.47 6.01 -12.58
C VAL A 289 0.94 6.04 -11.14
N ILE A 290 1.11 4.97 -10.35
CA ILE A 290 0.73 4.93 -8.94
C ILE A 290 1.58 5.91 -8.12
N SER A 291 2.89 5.98 -8.38
CA SER A 291 3.82 6.91 -7.71
C SER A 291 3.49 8.36 -8.01
N ASP A 292 3.26 8.70 -9.26
CA ASP A 292 2.81 10.02 -9.71
C ASP A 292 1.50 10.44 -9.04
N ALA A 293 0.54 9.51 -8.96
CA ALA A 293 -0.72 9.76 -8.29
C ALA A 293 -0.54 10.03 -6.79
N ALA A 294 0.39 9.35 -6.12
CA ALA A 294 0.74 9.64 -4.72
C ALA A 294 1.29 11.07 -4.57
N LEU A 295 2.16 11.53 -5.47
CA LEU A 295 2.64 12.91 -5.46
C LEU A 295 1.49 13.90 -5.68
N GLU A 296 0.58 13.65 -6.62
CA GLU A 296 -0.61 14.51 -6.82
C GLU A 296 -1.48 14.63 -5.56
N ILE A 297 -1.65 13.56 -4.78
CA ILE A 297 -2.36 13.60 -3.49
C ILE A 297 -1.68 14.61 -2.56
N SER A 298 -0.35 14.61 -2.49
CA SER A 298 0.44 15.47 -1.59
C SER A 298 0.59 16.91 -2.07
N GLU A 299 0.35 17.20 -3.35
CA GLU A 299 0.57 18.53 -3.94
C GLU A 299 -0.17 19.67 -3.22
N GLY A 300 -1.37 19.39 -2.70
CA GLY A 300 -2.15 20.37 -1.93
C GLY A 300 -1.40 20.86 -0.70
N VAL A 301 -0.77 19.93 0.03
CA VAL A 301 0.05 20.20 1.22
C VAL A 301 1.32 20.93 0.82
N LEU A 302 2.08 20.42 -0.16
CA LEU A 302 3.32 21.03 -0.67
C LEU A 302 3.15 22.46 -1.17
N ARG A 303 1.95 22.82 -1.63
CA ARG A 303 1.62 24.19 -2.08
C ARG A 303 1.06 25.09 -0.97
N GLY A 304 0.98 24.60 0.27
CA GLY A 304 0.47 25.34 1.41
C GLY A 304 -1.03 25.66 1.29
N LEU A 305 -1.77 24.85 0.55
CA LEU A 305 -3.23 24.99 0.39
C LEU A 305 -3.94 24.30 1.57
N GLY A 306 -3.61 24.60 2.77
CA GLY A 306 -4.06 24.01 4.04
C GLY A 306 -5.24 23.04 4.01
N ALA A 307 -5.27 22.07 4.89
CA ALA A 307 -6.33 21.07 4.93
C ALA A 307 -7.70 21.72 5.13
N HIS A 308 -8.66 21.41 4.27
CA HIS A 308 -10.05 21.83 4.47
C HIS A 308 -10.56 21.31 5.83
N PRO A 309 -11.39 22.09 6.59
CA PRO A 309 -11.88 21.67 7.91
C PRO A 309 -12.49 20.27 7.96
N VAL A 310 -13.06 19.78 6.86
CA VAL A 310 -13.60 18.41 6.72
C VAL A 310 -12.51 17.36 6.87
N ILE A 311 -11.31 17.63 6.36
CA ILE A 311 -10.14 16.73 6.48
C ILE A 311 -9.59 16.78 7.89
N ALA A 312 -9.42 18.00 8.45
CA ALA A 312 -8.96 18.18 9.83
C ALA A 312 -9.88 17.50 10.86
N GLU A 313 -11.20 17.45 10.59
CA GLU A 313 -12.16 16.77 11.47
C GLU A 313 -12.07 15.24 11.36
N ALA A 314 -11.70 14.73 10.18
CA ALA A 314 -11.41 13.30 9.97
C ALA A 314 -10.20 12.84 10.81
N VAL A 315 -9.15 13.66 10.84
CA VAL A 315 -7.91 13.40 11.59
C VAL A 315 -8.12 13.41 13.09
N ARG A 316 -8.98 14.32 13.61
CA ARG A 316 -9.21 14.40 15.06
C ARG A 316 -9.90 13.16 15.64
N GLU A 317 -10.62 12.41 14.83
CA GLU A 317 -11.30 11.17 15.24
C GLU A 317 -10.41 9.94 15.06
N SER A 318 -9.26 10.06 14.39
CA SER A 318 -8.32 8.95 14.21
C SER A 318 -7.32 8.91 15.36
N ASP A 319 -7.26 7.78 16.08
CA ASP A 319 -6.19 7.49 17.04
C ASP A 319 -4.87 7.08 16.35
N GLU A 320 -4.92 6.82 15.05
CA GLU A 320 -3.77 6.43 14.26
C GLU A 320 -3.08 7.66 13.65
N VAL A 321 -1.76 7.72 13.81
CA VAL A 321 -0.90 8.78 13.27
C VAL A 321 0.25 8.19 12.49
N ILE A 322 0.68 8.91 11.45
CA ILE A 322 1.95 8.69 10.79
C ILE A 322 2.89 9.81 11.22
N VAL A 323 4.09 9.46 11.64
CA VAL A 323 5.09 10.43 12.08
C VAL A 323 6.40 10.24 11.33
N ARG A 324 7.05 11.36 11.06
CA ARG A 324 8.38 11.46 10.53
C ARG A 324 9.34 11.93 11.64
N LEU A 325 10.36 11.14 11.94
CA LEU A 325 11.33 11.43 13.00
C LEU A 325 12.75 11.20 12.48
N GLN A 326 13.68 12.08 12.84
CA GLN A 326 15.09 11.87 12.54
C GLN A 326 15.80 11.28 13.76
N VAL A 327 16.62 10.25 13.56
CA VAL A 327 17.46 9.67 14.62
C VAL A 327 18.55 10.65 15.01
N ALA A 328 18.53 11.12 16.26
CA ALA A 328 19.55 12.02 16.78
C ALA A 328 20.84 11.26 17.12
N ASP A 329 21.97 11.94 16.96
CA ASP A 329 23.28 11.43 17.37
C ASP A 329 23.31 11.09 18.87
N GLY A 330 23.77 9.88 19.22
CA GLY A 330 23.80 9.36 20.58
C GLY A 330 22.43 9.06 21.20
N SER A 331 21.33 9.03 20.40
CA SER A 331 20.03 8.55 20.87
C SER A 331 20.06 7.04 21.11
N ARG A 332 18.99 6.50 21.73
CA ARG A 332 18.87 5.03 21.94
C ARG A 332 18.79 4.25 20.64
N LEU A 333 18.27 4.87 19.58
CA LEU A 333 18.14 4.24 18.27
C LEU A 333 19.46 4.28 17.48
N ASP A 334 20.40 5.16 17.80
CA ASP A 334 21.66 5.31 17.08
C ASP A 334 22.61 4.12 17.33
N GLY A 335 22.86 3.32 16.31
CA GLY A 335 23.65 2.10 16.34
C GLY A 335 22.91 0.87 16.88
N ALA A 336 21.58 0.93 17.02
CA ALA A 336 20.76 -0.17 17.50
C ALA A 336 19.83 -0.71 16.38
N THR A 337 19.41 -1.95 16.51
CA THR A 337 18.38 -2.53 15.64
C THR A 337 16.95 -2.28 16.19
N LEU A 338 15.95 -2.36 15.32
CA LEU A 338 14.54 -2.23 15.71
C LEU A 338 14.14 -3.26 16.78
N ALA A 339 14.73 -4.47 16.75
CA ALA A 339 14.48 -5.52 17.72
C ALA A 339 15.17 -5.28 19.05
N GLU A 340 16.42 -4.82 19.08
CA GLU A 340 17.17 -4.54 20.32
C GLU A 340 16.48 -3.47 21.16
N GLU A 341 15.97 -2.42 20.53
CA GLU A 341 15.21 -1.37 21.20
C GLU A 341 13.72 -1.68 21.33
N MET A 342 13.28 -2.88 20.89
CA MET A 342 11.89 -3.35 20.95
C MET A 342 10.88 -2.26 20.51
N VAL A 343 11.21 -1.52 19.45
CA VAL A 343 10.50 -0.29 19.03
C VAL A 343 9.00 -0.48 19.00
N LYS A 344 8.50 -1.53 18.33
CA LYS A 344 7.04 -1.80 18.24
C LYS A 344 6.45 -2.08 19.63
N THR A 345 7.12 -2.87 20.48
CA THR A 345 6.62 -3.28 21.79
C THR A 345 6.62 -2.14 22.79
N GLU A 346 7.69 -1.35 22.84
CA GLU A 346 7.87 -0.25 23.79
C GLU A 346 7.02 0.97 23.43
N THR A 347 6.84 1.23 22.13
CA THR A 347 6.17 2.44 21.67
C THR A 347 4.75 2.20 21.15
N GLY A 348 4.44 0.99 20.66
CA GLY A 348 3.21 0.72 19.90
C GLY A 348 3.27 1.27 18.46
N MET A 349 4.42 1.82 18.03
CA MET A 349 4.63 2.33 16.68
C MET A 349 5.27 1.26 15.79
N ARG A 350 4.76 1.11 14.57
CA ARG A 350 5.40 0.31 13.52
C ARG A 350 6.20 1.24 12.63
N VAL A 351 7.52 1.01 12.54
CA VAL A 351 8.34 1.69 11.53
C VAL A 351 8.01 1.08 10.17
N ILE A 352 7.47 1.89 9.26
CA ILE A 352 7.06 1.46 7.91
C ILE A 352 8.15 1.73 6.89
N ALA A 353 9.01 2.73 7.14
CA ALA A 353 10.17 2.99 6.28
C ALA A 353 11.30 3.65 7.06
N VAL A 354 12.52 3.49 6.53
CA VAL A 354 13.73 4.18 6.98
C VAL A 354 14.41 4.78 5.77
N ARG A 355 14.53 6.11 5.71
CA ARG A 355 15.38 6.77 4.73
C ARG A 355 16.75 7.01 5.34
N ARG A 356 17.78 6.49 4.72
CA ARG A 356 19.17 6.59 5.22
C ARG A 356 19.66 8.03 5.18
N ALA A 357 20.51 8.37 6.13
CA ALA A 357 21.17 9.66 6.16
C ALA A 357 21.97 9.88 4.86
N ARG A 358 21.96 11.12 4.36
CA ARG A 358 22.78 11.48 3.19
C ARG A 358 24.27 11.41 3.54
N GLU A 359 25.06 10.80 2.66
CA GLU A 359 26.51 10.89 2.79
C GLU A 359 26.99 12.35 2.60
N PRO A 360 27.89 12.84 3.47
CA PRO A 360 28.42 14.19 3.35
C PRO A 360 29.07 14.44 1.97
N GLY A 361 28.55 15.42 1.23
CA GLY A 361 29.11 15.84 -0.08
C GLY A 361 28.44 15.18 -1.29
N THR A 362 27.38 14.40 -1.14
CA THR A 362 26.56 13.89 -2.26
C THR A 362 25.25 14.67 -2.38
N THR A 363 24.74 14.80 -3.61
CA THR A 363 23.39 15.31 -3.88
C THR A 363 22.38 14.17 -3.95
N ARG A 364 22.84 12.92 -3.78
CA ARG A 364 22.01 11.73 -3.86
C ARG A 364 21.14 11.63 -2.60
N VAL A 365 19.87 11.37 -2.78
CA VAL A 365 18.94 11.04 -1.70
C VAL A 365 19.43 9.78 -1.00
N GLY A 366 19.26 9.67 0.31
CA GLY A 366 19.61 8.46 1.04
C GLY A 366 18.74 7.29 0.60
N ASP A 367 19.31 6.08 0.58
CA ASP A 367 18.58 4.87 0.20
C ASP A 367 17.41 4.61 1.15
N TRP A 368 16.29 4.15 0.58
CA TRP A 368 15.11 3.75 1.34
C TRP A 368 15.16 2.28 1.75
N VAL A 369 14.79 2.00 2.98
CA VAL A 369 14.50 0.65 3.49
C VAL A 369 13.01 0.60 3.80
N VAL A 370 12.22 0.09 2.86
CA VAL A 370 10.77 -0.06 3.01
C VAL A 370 10.48 -1.33 3.80
N SER A 371 9.48 -1.28 4.69
CA SER A 371 9.11 -2.39 5.59
C SER A 371 10.33 -2.97 6.35
N PRO A 372 11.06 -2.16 7.12
CA PRO A 372 12.28 -2.59 7.78
C PRO A 372 12.02 -3.76 8.74
N GLY A 373 12.84 -4.80 8.61
CA GLY A 373 12.77 -5.97 9.46
C GLY A 373 13.35 -5.72 10.88
N PRO A 374 13.16 -6.66 11.81
CA PRO A 374 13.62 -6.53 13.20
C PRO A 374 15.13 -6.35 13.33
N THR A 375 15.91 -6.82 12.37
CA THR A 375 17.38 -6.72 12.33
C THR A 375 17.89 -5.46 11.64
N THR A 376 17.00 -4.57 11.18
CA THR A 376 17.39 -3.30 10.58
C THR A 376 18.07 -2.43 11.62
N GLU A 377 19.35 -2.12 11.41
CA GLU A 377 20.16 -1.21 12.24
C GLU A 377 19.87 0.24 11.85
N LEU A 378 19.72 1.11 12.83
CA LEU A 378 19.45 2.53 12.66
C LEU A 378 20.70 3.35 12.99
N HIS A 379 20.89 4.47 12.29
CA HIS A 379 22.04 5.36 12.49
C HIS A 379 21.60 6.80 12.63
N ALA A 380 22.44 7.59 13.30
CA ALA A 380 22.22 9.03 13.41
C ALA A 380 22.03 9.69 12.05
N GLY A 381 20.98 10.51 11.93
CA GLY A 381 20.60 11.16 10.67
C GLY A 381 19.62 10.39 9.81
N ASP A 382 19.38 9.09 10.09
CA ASP A 382 18.32 8.33 9.43
C ASP A 382 16.95 8.96 9.73
N VAL A 383 16.09 8.98 8.74
CA VAL A 383 14.70 9.43 8.89
C VAL A 383 13.79 8.20 9.00
N LEU A 384 13.07 8.11 10.11
CA LEU A 384 12.07 7.07 10.34
C LEU A 384 10.69 7.58 9.96
N VAL A 385 9.96 6.79 9.22
CA VAL A 385 8.52 6.95 9.06
C VAL A 385 7.85 5.82 9.82
N ALA A 386 6.96 6.19 10.75
CA ALA A 386 6.31 5.22 11.63
C ALA A 386 4.81 5.51 11.76
N LYS A 387 4.02 4.44 11.83
CA LYS A 387 2.56 4.45 11.94
C LYS A 387 2.14 3.84 13.28
N GLY A 388 1.17 4.44 13.96
CA GLY A 388 0.65 3.94 15.23
C GLY A 388 -0.15 4.99 16.01
N THR A 389 -0.14 4.91 17.33
CA THR A 389 -0.93 5.81 18.18
C THR A 389 -0.18 7.12 18.51
N ARG A 390 -0.93 8.17 18.84
CA ARG A 390 -0.37 9.47 19.26
C ARG A 390 0.57 9.34 20.47
N ASP A 391 0.16 8.58 21.49
CA ASP A 391 1.01 8.28 22.66
C ASP A 391 2.27 7.50 22.28
N GLY A 392 2.14 6.63 21.27
CA GLY A 392 3.27 5.87 20.72
C GLY A 392 4.29 6.77 20.04
N SER A 393 3.82 7.79 19.32
CA SER A 393 4.70 8.74 18.62
C SER A 393 5.58 9.53 19.59
N GLU A 394 5.05 9.96 20.73
CA GLU A 394 5.82 10.64 21.78
C GLU A 394 6.91 9.72 22.37
N ARG A 395 6.58 8.45 22.62
CA ARG A 395 7.57 7.46 23.09
C ARG A 395 8.65 7.20 22.05
N LEU A 396 8.28 7.08 20.77
CA LEU A 396 9.24 6.89 19.68
C LEU A 396 10.15 8.10 19.53
N ALA A 397 9.61 9.33 19.59
CA ALA A 397 10.40 10.55 19.59
C ALA A 397 11.43 10.58 20.74
N GLY A 398 11.03 10.11 21.93
CA GLY A 398 11.94 9.94 23.06
C GLY A 398 13.08 8.95 22.79
N LEU A 399 12.83 7.83 22.11
CA LEU A 399 13.85 6.86 21.70
C LEU A 399 14.78 7.45 20.62
N ALA A 400 14.23 8.19 19.66
CA ALA A 400 14.98 8.86 18.61
C ALA A 400 15.79 10.07 19.09
N GLY A 401 15.58 10.51 20.35
CA GLY A 401 16.31 11.64 20.94
C GLY A 401 15.86 13.00 20.40
N VAL A 402 14.66 13.10 19.83
CA VAL A 402 14.08 14.36 19.33
C VAL A 402 12.93 14.81 20.23
N ALA A 403 12.73 16.13 20.32
CA ALA A 403 11.54 16.64 20.98
C ALA A 403 10.30 16.21 20.17
N SER A 404 9.23 15.81 20.86
CA SER A 404 7.96 15.50 20.21
C SER A 404 7.56 16.68 19.30
N THR A 405 7.62 16.48 18.00
CA THR A 405 7.00 17.40 17.05
C THR A 405 5.51 17.06 17.05
N GLU A 406 4.67 18.04 17.35
CA GLU A 406 3.24 17.91 17.12
C GLU A 406 3.03 17.42 15.67
N PRO A 407 2.11 16.46 15.47
CA PRO A 407 1.82 15.89 14.15
C PRO A 407 1.32 16.96 13.19
#